data_30158a435ee9dc9e7540cc7517de740e
#
_entry.id   30158a435ee9dc9e7540cc7517de740e
#
_cell.length_a   1.000
_cell.length_b   1.000
_cell.length_c   1.000
_cell.angle_alpha   90.00
_cell.angle_beta   90.00
_cell.angle_gamma   90.00
#
_symmetry.space_group_name_H-M   'P 1'
#
loop_
_entity.id
_entity.type
_entity.pdbx_description
1 polymer ?
#
loop_
_entity_poly.entity_id
_entity_poly.type
_entity_poly.pdbx_seq_one_letter_code
_entity_poly.pdbx_strand_id
1 'polypeptide(L)'
;MTYKIKILTLLISCNIFADYQITVLATNISNYGGFGEWSFSALYESEEESILFDTGFHEDTVLHNAMILGKDLSKVNKVVLSHFHSDHTGGLIKLRKTYKNINKNAFSEVYVARGFFDQRFYKDGSKEGPGNFKDSSKFKQKA
;
A
#
# COMPACT_ATOMS: atom_id res chain seq x y z
N MET A 1 -18.19 65.44 -17.43
CA MET A 1 -18.41 64.63 -16.23
C MET A 1 -17.84 63.28 -16.54
N THR A 2 -16.60 62.98 -16.07
CA THR A 2 -15.83 61.80 -16.47
C THR A 2 -15.91 60.75 -15.33
N TYR A 3 -16.64 59.66 -15.59
CA TYR A 3 -16.73 58.55 -14.62
C TYR A 3 -15.48 57.69 -14.72
N LYS A 4 -14.68 57.62 -13.62
CA LYS A 4 -13.57 56.67 -13.48
C LYS A 4 -14.14 55.36 -12.95
N ILE A 5 -14.17 54.33 -13.81
CA ILE A 5 -14.49 52.97 -13.43
C ILE A 5 -13.27 52.37 -12.69
N LYS A 6 -13.41 52.10 -11.39
CA LYS A 6 -12.39 51.33 -10.63
C LYS A 6 -12.67 49.84 -10.83
N ILE A 7 -11.83 49.15 -11.59
CA ILE A 7 -11.85 47.71 -11.71
C ILE A 7 -11.19 47.15 -10.44
N LEU A 8 -11.99 46.53 -9.57
CA LEU A 8 -11.53 45.78 -8.41
C LEU A 8 -11.10 44.37 -8.89
N THR A 9 -9.82 44.14 -9.08
CA THR A 9 -9.28 42.80 -9.40
C THR A 9 -9.30 41.98 -8.15
N LEU A 10 -10.24 41.02 -8.05
CA LEU A 10 -10.31 40.04 -6.98
C LEU A 10 -9.26 38.95 -7.27
N LEU A 11 -8.14 38.99 -6.57
CA LEU A 11 -7.16 37.91 -6.58
C LEU A 11 -7.70 36.75 -5.76
N ILE A 12 -8.29 35.74 -6.44
CA ILE A 12 -8.61 34.46 -5.82
C ILE A 12 -7.32 33.69 -5.72
N SER A 13 -6.70 33.65 -4.54
CA SER A 13 -5.60 32.73 -4.24
C SER A 13 -6.18 31.33 -4.14
N CYS A 14 -6.05 30.53 -5.18
CA CYS A 14 -6.32 29.11 -5.15
C CYS A 14 -5.16 28.45 -4.38
N ASN A 15 -5.37 28.14 -3.10
CA ASN A 15 -4.46 27.31 -2.35
C ASN A 15 -4.63 25.87 -2.86
N ILE A 16 -3.77 25.44 -3.79
CA ILE A 16 -3.67 24.05 -4.20
C ILE A 16 -2.88 23.35 -3.09
N PHE A 17 -3.58 22.83 -2.09
CA PHE A 17 -3.01 21.84 -1.18
C PHE A 17 -3.05 20.51 -1.94
N ALA A 18 -1.88 19.90 -2.18
CA ALA A 18 -1.85 18.51 -2.60
C ALA A 18 -2.46 17.68 -1.46
N ASP A 19 -3.67 17.15 -1.68
CA ASP A 19 -4.34 16.32 -0.69
C ASP A 19 -3.76 14.91 -0.76
N TYR A 20 -2.97 14.54 0.25
CA TYR A 20 -2.43 13.20 0.40
C TYR A 20 -2.72 12.68 1.81
N GLN A 21 -2.96 11.38 1.90
CA GLN A 21 -3.27 10.70 3.14
C GLN A 21 -2.43 9.44 3.30
N ILE A 22 -2.02 9.16 4.53
CA ILE A 22 -1.44 7.88 4.92
C ILE A 22 -2.36 7.24 5.96
N THR A 23 -2.81 6.02 5.68
CA THR A 23 -3.64 5.22 6.57
C THR A 23 -2.90 3.94 6.95
N VAL A 24 -2.61 3.74 8.24
CA VAL A 24 -2.03 2.48 8.72
C VAL A 24 -3.13 1.42 8.75
N LEU A 25 -2.93 0.32 8.00
CA LEU A 25 -3.89 -0.77 7.85
C LEU A 25 -3.54 -2.01 8.67
N ALA A 26 -2.27 -2.21 9.02
CA ALA A 26 -1.85 -3.30 9.91
C ALA A 26 -0.72 -2.82 10.83
N THR A 27 -0.87 -3.09 12.12
CA THR A 27 0.11 -2.84 13.18
C THR A 27 -0.34 -3.61 14.43
N ASN A 28 0.50 -3.64 15.47
CA ASN A 28 0.21 -4.34 16.73
C ASN A 28 -1.04 -3.84 17.46
N ILE A 29 -1.52 -2.65 17.12
CA ILE A 29 -2.69 -2.02 17.76
C ILE A 29 -3.75 -1.80 16.69
N SER A 30 -5.00 -2.15 16.99
CA SER A 30 -6.15 -1.84 16.13
C SER A 30 -7.14 -0.93 16.83
N ASN A 31 -7.94 -0.23 16.03
CA ASN A 31 -9.13 0.47 16.50
C ASN A 31 -10.29 -0.52 16.69
N TYR A 32 -11.40 -0.06 17.28
CA TYR A 32 -12.59 -0.87 17.48
C TYR A 32 -13.08 -1.51 16.18
N GLY A 33 -13.25 -2.84 16.21
CA GLY A 33 -13.65 -3.63 15.06
C GLY A 33 -12.53 -4.03 14.10
N GLY A 34 -11.32 -3.46 14.24
CA GLY A 34 -10.17 -3.84 13.43
C GLY A 34 -9.38 -5.02 14.02
N PHE A 35 -8.44 -5.56 13.24
CA PHE A 35 -7.51 -6.60 13.66
C PHE A 35 -6.12 -5.98 13.93
N GLY A 36 -5.57 -6.24 15.13
CA GLY A 36 -4.17 -5.98 15.45
C GLY A 36 -3.35 -7.24 15.26
N GLU A 37 -2.12 -7.10 14.75
CA GLU A 37 -1.20 -8.23 14.56
C GLU A 37 0.24 -7.77 14.56
N TRP A 38 1.17 -8.67 14.82
CA TRP A 38 2.60 -8.40 14.65
C TRP A 38 2.93 -8.28 13.17
N SER A 39 2.74 -7.07 12.63
CA SER A 39 2.94 -6.81 11.21
C SER A 39 2.94 -5.32 10.90
N PHE A 40 3.12 -4.99 9.61
CA PHE A 40 2.93 -3.63 9.13
C PHE A 40 2.22 -3.60 7.78
N SER A 41 1.35 -2.61 7.59
CA SER A 41 0.85 -2.17 6.30
C SER A 41 0.35 -0.73 6.38
N ALA A 42 0.65 0.08 5.36
CA ALA A 42 0.17 1.45 5.25
C ALA A 42 -0.28 1.75 3.81
N LEU A 43 -1.44 2.39 3.68
CA LEU A 43 -1.97 2.89 2.41
C LEU A 43 -1.60 4.36 2.27
N TYR A 44 -0.89 4.71 1.20
CA TYR A 44 -0.72 6.07 0.72
C TYR A 44 -1.75 6.36 -0.36
N GLU A 45 -2.42 7.49 -0.27
CA GLU A 45 -3.41 7.96 -1.23
C GLU A 45 -3.12 9.42 -1.60
N SER A 46 -3.16 9.74 -2.88
CA SER A 46 -3.16 11.09 -3.43
C SER A 46 -4.19 11.20 -4.55
N GLU A 47 -4.35 12.39 -5.14
CA GLU A 47 -5.21 12.58 -6.32
C GLU A 47 -4.74 11.74 -7.52
N GLU A 48 -3.43 11.47 -7.63
CA GLU A 48 -2.84 10.79 -8.79
C GLU A 48 -2.76 9.29 -8.62
N GLU A 49 -2.46 8.79 -7.40
CA GLU A 49 -2.21 7.36 -7.21
C GLU A 49 -2.48 6.89 -5.78
N SER A 50 -2.69 5.57 -5.65
CA SER A 50 -2.72 4.85 -4.39
C SER A 50 -1.64 3.78 -4.36
N ILE A 51 -0.84 3.76 -3.30
CA ILE A 51 0.27 2.80 -3.11
C ILE A 51 0.07 2.09 -1.76
N LEU A 52 0.18 0.76 -1.76
CA LEU A 52 0.24 0.00 -0.53
C LEU A 52 1.70 -0.30 -0.18
N PHE A 53 2.09 0.06 1.05
CA PHE A 53 3.39 -0.27 1.62
C PHE A 53 3.20 -1.43 2.59
N ASP A 54 3.84 -2.58 2.35
CA ASP A 54 3.66 -3.87 3.03
C ASP A 54 2.20 -4.35 3.07
N THR A 55 1.96 -5.60 3.43
CA THR A 55 0.64 -6.22 3.28
C THR A 55 0.19 -7.01 4.51
N GLY A 56 0.84 -6.79 5.67
CA GLY A 56 0.48 -7.48 6.91
C GLY A 56 0.93 -8.95 6.95
N PHE A 57 0.56 -9.63 8.02
CA PHE A 57 0.89 -11.03 8.27
C PHE A 57 -0.23 -11.99 7.85
N HIS A 58 -1.42 -11.84 8.42
CA HIS A 58 -2.56 -12.66 8.02
C HIS A 58 -3.20 -12.12 6.74
N GLU A 59 -3.63 -13.04 5.89
CA GLU A 59 -4.13 -12.73 4.55
C GLU A 59 -5.36 -11.80 4.53
N ASP A 60 -6.13 -11.75 5.63
CA ASP A 60 -7.37 -10.99 5.72
C ASP A 60 -7.22 -9.67 6.51
N THR A 61 -6.15 -9.46 7.28
CA THR A 61 -6.03 -8.29 8.17
C THR A 61 -6.12 -6.97 7.44
N VAL A 62 -5.30 -6.77 6.39
CA VAL A 62 -5.29 -5.52 5.61
C VAL A 62 -6.64 -5.32 4.91
N LEU A 63 -7.22 -6.40 4.36
CA LEU A 63 -8.51 -6.35 3.69
C LEU A 63 -9.63 -5.94 4.65
N HIS A 64 -9.68 -6.57 5.84
CA HIS A 64 -10.67 -6.29 6.88
C HIS A 64 -10.52 -4.86 7.41
N ASN A 65 -9.31 -4.45 7.76
CA ASN A 65 -9.06 -3.13 8.32
C ASN A 65 -9.34 -2.00 7.31
N ALA A 66 -9.02 -2.20 6.03
CA ALA A 66 -9.39 -1.27 4.98
C ALA A 66 -10.91 -1.10 4.87
N MET A 67 -11.67 -2.20 4.96
CA MET A 67 -13.13 -2.17 4.96
C MET A 67 -13.69 -1.38 6.17
N ILE A 68 -13.19 -1.65 7.39
CA ILE A 68 -13.60 -0.94 8.60
C ILE A 68 -13.30 0.56 8.51
N LEU A 69 -12.18 0.94 7.89
CA LEU A 69 -11.76 2.33 7.73
C LEU A 69 -12.35 3.00 6.47
N GLY A 70 -13.22 2.32 5.71
CA GLY A 70 -13.84 2.85 4.51
C GLY A 70 -12.87 3.11 3.35
N LYS A 71 -11.75 2.35 3.28
CA LYS A 71 -10.72 2.50 2.25
C LYS A 71 -10.97 1.59 1.05
N ASP A 72 -10.90 2.16 -0.15
CA ASP A 72 -11.07 1.42 -1.41
C ASP A 72 -9.73 0.95 -1.96
N LEU A 73 -9.37 -0.30 -1.66
CA LEU A 73 -8.14 -0.92 -2.15
C LEU A 73 -8.20 -1.34 -3.63
N SER A 74 -9.34 -1.27 -4.31
CA SER A 74 -9.45 -1.65 -5.73
C SER A 74 -8.63 -0.75 -6.66
N LYS A 75 -8.29 0.46 -6.20
CA LYS A 75 -7.50 1.45 -6.94
C LYS A 75 -5.99 1.28 -6.77
N VAL A 76 -5.55 0.45 -5.83
CA VAL A 76 -4.14 0.21 -5.55
C VAL A 76 -3.54 -0.67 -6.64
N ASN A 77 -2.73 -0.11 -7.52
CA ASN A 77 -2.00 -0.86 -8.54
C ASN A 77 -0.59 -1.24 -8.09
N LYS A 78 0.02 -0.39 -7.26
CA LYS A 78 1.42 -0.49 -6.83
C LYS A 78 1.51 -0.94 -5.38
N VAL A 79 2.39 -1.90 -5.13
CA VAL A 79 2.75 -2.37 -3.79
C VAL A 79 4.25 -2.22 -3.61
N VAL A 80 4.67 -1.67 -2.49
CA VAL A 80 6.09 -1.62 -2.08
C VAL A 80 6.25 -2.57 -0.91
N LEU A 81 7.15 -3.54 -1.03
CA LEU A 81 7.48 -4.46 0.07
C LEU A 81 8.84 -4.09 0.67
N SER A 82 8.85 -3.79 1.96
CA SER A 82 10.06 -3.42 2.70
C SER A 82 11.08 -4.55 2.73
N HIS A 83 10.62 -5.76 3.01
CA HIS A 83 11.43 -6.98 3.03
C HIS A 83 10.55 -8.22 2.90
N PHE A 84 11.17 -9.42 2.84
CA PHE A 84 10.51 -10.66 2.44
C PHE A 84 9.78 -11.41 3.56
N HIS A 85 9.84 -10.98 4.81
CA HIS A 85 9.21 -11.67 5.93
C HIS A 85 7.67 -11.72 5.79
N SER A 86 7.08 -12.77 6.34
CA SER A 86 5.65 -13.03 6.20
C SER A 86 4.76 -11.98 6.84
N ASP A 87 5.23 -11.34 7.91
CA ASP A 87 4.54 -10.26 8.60
C ASP A 87 4.48 -8.93 7.81
N HIS A 88 5.14 -8.89 6.65
CA HIS A 88 5.09 -7.76 5.70
C HIS A 88 4.49 -8.14 4.33
N THR A 89 4.40 -9.44 4.05
CA THR A 89 4.03 -9.95 2.71
C THR A 89 2.79 -10.82 2.70
N GLY A 90 2.22 -11.13 3.86
CA GLY A 90 1.18 -12.16 4.04
C GLY A 90 -0.11 -11.90 3.27
N GLY A 91 -0.57 -10.66 3.21
CA GLY A 91 -1.83 -10.30 2.56
C GLY A 91 -1.79 -10.19 1.04
N LEU A 92 -0.58 -10.06 0.41
CA LEU A 92 -0.46 -9.69 -1.00
C LEU A 92 -1.26 -10.59 -1.95
N ILE A 93 -1.14 -11.90 -1.81
CA ILE A 93 -1.80 -12.87 -2.71
C ILE A 93 -3.32 -12.79 -2.58
N LYS A 94 -3.83 -12.65 -1.36
CA LYS A 94 -5.27 -12.51 -1.10
C LYS A 94 -5.80 -11.21 -1.68
N LEU A 95 -5.14 -10.08 -1.43
CA LEU A 95 -5.50 -8.77 -1.98
C LEU A 95 -5.56 -8.83 -3.51
N ARG A 96 -4.52 -9.36 -4.16
CA ARG A 96 -4.52 -9.52 -5.63
C ARG A 96 -5.68 -10.40 -6.11
N LYS A 97 -5.95 -11.55 -5.47
CA LYS A 97 -7.07 -12.43 -5.84
C LYS A 97 -8.42 -11.76 -5.68
N THR A 98 -8.60 -10.98 -4.61
CA THR A 98 -9.86 -10.29 -4.31
C THR A 98 -10.17 -9.22 -5.35
N TYR A 99 -9.18 -8.39 -5.70
CA TYR A 99 -9.44 -7.20 -6.50
C TYR A 99 -9.19 -7.35 -8.00
N LYS A 100 -8.47 -8.38 -8.49
CA LYS A 100 -8.13 -8.53 -9.91
C LYS A 100 -9.34 -8.59 -10.85
N ASN A 101 -10.50 -9.04 -10.37
CA ASN A 101 -11.73 -9.12 -11.17
C ASN A 101 -12.47 -7.76 -11.21
N ILE A 102 -12.22 -6.88 -10.25
CA ILE A 102 -12.77 -5.52 -10.20
C ILE A 102 -11.87 -4.58 -11.01
N ASN A 103 -10.57 -4.66 -10.78
CA ASN A 103 -9.54 -3.94 -11.51
C ASN A 103 -8.38 -4.89 -11.85
N LYS A 104 -8.21 -5.20 -13.14
CA LYS A 104 -7.14 -6.10 -13.61
C LYS A 104 -5.73 -5.68 -13.20
N ASN A 105 -5.52 -4.39 -12.94
CA ASN A 105 -4.24 -3.83 -12.54
C ASN A 105 -4.09 -3.74 -11.02
N ALA A 106 -5.14 -4.01 -10.21
CA ALA A 106 -5.03 -3.95 -8.76
C ALA A 106 -3.94 -4.90 -8.25
N PHE A 107 -3.01 -4.38 -7.45
CA PHE A 107 -1.86 -5.13 -6.88
C PHE A 107 -1.02 -5.88 -7.94
N SER A 108 -0.88 -5.30 -9.14
CA SER A 108 -0.15 -5.97 -10.25
C SER A 108 1.30 -5.56 -10.35
N GLU A 109 1.69 -4.46 -9.74
CA GLU A 109 3.07 -3.94 -9.73
C GLU A 109 3.62 -4.04 -8.30
N VAL A 110 4.66 -4.85 -8.11
CA VAL A 110 5.29 -5.05 -6.80
C VAL A 110 6.74 -4.57 -6.87
N TYR A 111 7.06 -3.60 -6.03
CA TYR A 111 8.38 -3.02 -5.90
C TYR A 111 9.08 -3.62 -4.69
N VAL A 112 10.27 -4.15 -4.89
CA VAL A 112 11.08 -4.81 -3.86
C VAL A 112 12.53 -4.35 -3.95
N ALA A 113 13.24 -4.43 -2.84
CA ALA A 113 14.66 -4.14 -2.81
C ALA A 113 15.46 -5.19 -3.61
N ARG A 114 16.62 -4.79 -4.13
CA ARG A 114 17.58 -5.72 -4.73
C ARG A 114 17.93 -6.82 -3.71
N GLY A 115 17.97 -8.07 -4.16
CA GLY A 115 18.25 -9.22 -3.29
C GLY A 115 17.06 -9.67 -2.43
N PHE A 116 15.87 -9.19 -2.68
CA PHE A 116 14.65 -9.59 -1.94
C PHE A 116 14.42 -11.11 -1.96
N PHE A 117 14.72 -11.77 -3.07
CA PHE A 117 14.55 -13.22 -3.25
C PHE A 117 15.83 -14.03 -3.04
N ASP A 118 16.94 -13.40 -2.63
CA ASP A 118 18.19 -14.10 -2.40
C ASP A 118 18.08 -15.01 -1.18
N GLN A 119 18.74 -16.19 -1.25
CA GLN A 119 18.80 -17.11 -0.13
C GLN A 119 19.51 -16.48 1.07
N ARG A 120 18.89 -16.55 2.22
CA ARG A 120 19.43 -16.07 3.49
C ARG A 120 19.73 -17.24 4.42
N PHE A 121 20.59 -16.97 5.41
CA PHE A 121 21.02 -17.94 6.39
C PHE A 121 20.96 -17.31 7.78
N TYR A 122 20.54 -18.09 8.75
CA TYR A 122 20.66 -17.74 10.16
C TYR A 122 22.13 -17.79 10.60
N LYS A 123 22.42 -17.24 11.78
CA LYS A 123 23.80 -17.23 12.34
C LYS A 123 24.40 -18.62 12.54
N ASP A 124 23.57 -19.63 12.72
CA ASP A 124 23.96 -21.05 12.84
C ASP A 124 24.21 -21.72 11.48
N GLY A 125 24.09 -20.98 10.36
CA GLY A 125 24.28 -21.50 9.01
C GLY A 125 23.06 -22.21 8.42
N SER A 126 21.98 -22.36 9.16
CA SER A 126 20.74 -22.91 8.63
C SER A 126 20.09 -21.94 7.64
N LYS A 127 19.37 -22.48 6.64
CA LYS A 127 18.70 -21.66 5.63
C LYS A 127 17.47 -21.03 6.21
N GLU A 128 17.36 -19.71 6.03
CA GLU A 128 16.12 -19.00 6.27
C GLU A 128 15.09 -19.35 5.18
N GLY A 129 13.85 -19.61 5.55
CA GLY A 129 12.80 -19.95 4.61
C GLY A 129 12.46 -18.79 3.66
N PRO A 130 11.87 -19.09 2.48
CA PRO A 130 11.54 -18.08 1.45
C PRO A 130 10.36 -17.18 1.83
N GLY A 131 9.92 -17.13 3.08
CA GLY A 131 8.71 -16.43 3.48
C GLY A 131 7.47 -16.96 2.74
N ASN A 132 6.54 -16.06 2.39
CA ASN A 132 5.32 -16.40 1.64
C ASN A 132 5.54 -16.55 0.13
N PHE A 133 6.74 -16.24 -0.38
CA PHE A 133 7.07 -16.28 -1.81
C PHE A 133 7.82 -17.55 -2.20
N LYS A 134 7.14 -18.70 -2.13
CA LYS A 134 7.69 -19.97 -2.63
C LYS A 134 7.88 -19.98 -4.15
N ASP A 135 7.24 -19.06 -4.86
CA ASP A 135 7.25 -18.98 -6.32
C ASP A 135 7.32 -17.51 -6.78
N SER A 136 8.55 -17.02 -6.88
CA SER A 136 8.85 -15.66 -7.37
C SER A 136 8.49 -15.46 -8.85
N SER A 137 8.27 -16.54 -9.62
CA SER A 137 7.94 -16.45 -11.05
C SER A 137 6.59 -15.79 -11.34
N LYS A 138 5.71 -15.71 -10.31
CA LYS A 138 4.39 -15.07 -10.42
C LYS A 138 4.43 -13.53 -10.39
N PHE A 139 5.57 -12.96 -10.04
CA PHE A 139 5.75 -11.52 -9.95
C PHE A 139 6.78 -11.06 -10.98
N LYS A 140 6.38 -10.15 -11.88
CA LYS A 140 7.34 -9.48 -12.74
C LYS A 140 8.12 -8.47 -11.90
N GLN A 141 9.41 -8.74 -11.65
CA GLN A 141 10.32 -7.74 -11.12
C GLN A 141 10.50 -6.62 -12.16
N LYS A 142 10.19 -5.38 -11.78
CA LYS A 142 10.77 -4.19 -12.41
C LYS A 142 11.94 -3.77 -11.52
N ALA A 143 13.14 -3.97 -12.02
CA ALA A 143 14.37 -3.45 -11.41
C ALA A 143 14.47 -1.94 -11.64
#